data_497a925a75d78a777ac56e3ace54f2b9
#
_entry.id   497a925a75d78a777ac56e3ace54f2b9
#
_cell.length_a   1.000
_cell.length_b   1.000
_cell.length_c   1.000
_cell.angle_alpha   90.00
_cell.angle_beta   90.00
_cell.angle_gamma   90.00
#
_symmetry.space_group_name_H-M   'P 1'
#
loop_
_entity.id
_entity.type
_entity.pdbx_description
1 polymer ?
#
loop_
_entity_poly.entity_id
_entity_poly.type
_entity_poly.pdbx_seq_one_letter_code
_entity_poly.pdbx_strand_id
1 'polypeptide(L)'
;MAKNQKQQAYEVTPTDRLGMRVSAMINSPKAQELGKVTIHRLYSDPAEAWDAVMEALVDADGIDLEFNDDGIVTLRWRPIKSDAP
;
A
#
# COMPACT_ATOMS: atom_id res chain seq x y z
N MET A 1 -13.69 28.71 -13.67
CA MET A 1 -13.48 28.20 -13.55
C MET A 1 -12.52 27.30 -13.68
N ALA A 2 -11.61 27.40 -13.69
CA ALA A 2 -10.67 26.63 -13.95
C ALA A 2 -10.47 25.57 -13.02
N LYS A 3 -10.71 25.74 -11.86
CA LYS A 3 -10.60 24.79 -10.93
C LYS A 3 -11.23 23.59 -11.27
N ASN A 4 -12.25 23.58 -11.87
CA ASN A 4 -12.90 22.43 -12.15
C ASN A 4 -12.12 21.63 -13.02
N GLN A 5 -11.43 22.18 -13.91
CA GLN A 5 -10.69 21.47 -14.74
C GLN A 5 -9.67 20.70 -14.08
N LYS A 6 -9.07 21.19 -13.13
CA LYS A 6 -8.19 20.48 -12.47
C LYS A 6 -8.69 19.26 -11.98
N GLN A 7 -9.75 19.23 -11.45
CA GLN A 7 -10.29 18.08 -10.94
C GLN A 7 -10.58 17.15 -11.98
N GLN A 8 -11.01 17.53 -13.05
CA GLN A 8 -11.31 16.65 -14.02
C GLN A 8 -10.10 16.08 -14.58
N ALA A 9 -9.05 16.79 -14.67
CA ALA A 9 -7.87 16.30 -15.24
C ALA A 9 -7.25 15.25 -14.35
N TYR A 10 -7.54 15.28 -13.09
CA TYR A 10 -6.96 14.33 -12.19
C TYR A 10 -7.80 13.09 -12.17
N GLU A 11 -7.30 12.01 -12.71
CA GLU A 11 -8.02 10.81 -12.63
C GLU A 11 -7.27 9.83 -11.82
N VAL A 12 -7.93 9.07 -11.00
CA VAL A 12 -7.31 8.09 -10.15
C VAL A 12 -6.91 6.93 -11.01
N THR A 13 -5.64 6.66 -11.12
CA THR A 13 -5.17 5.57 -11.94
C THR A 13 -5.24 4.28 -11.15
N PRO A 14 -5.12 3.14 -11.81
CA PRO A 14 -5.10 1.87 -11.09
C PRO A 14 -3.97 1.82 -10.08
N THR A 15 -2.83 2.45 -10.37
CA THR A 15 -1.74 2.48 -9.43
C THR A 15 -2.15 3.29 -8.20
N ASP A 16 -2.83 4.41 -8.41
CA ASP A 16 -3.27 5.22 -7.29
C ASP A 16 -4.27 4.45 -6.43
N ARG A 17 -5.19 3.74 -7.07
CA ARG A 17 -6.15 3.00 -6.31
C ARG A 17 -5.51 1.91 -5.51
N LEU A 18 -4.56 1.19 -6.08
CA LEU A 18 -3.90 0.13 -5.38
C LEU A 18 -3.10 0.72 -4.23
N GLY A 19 -2.43 1.86 -4.45
CA GLY A 19 -1.67 2.50 -3.41
C GLY A 19 -2.56 2.91 -2.25
N MET A 20 -3.75 3.43 -2.53
CA MET A 20 -4.65 3.83 -1.49
C MET A 20 -5.16 2.62 -0.73
N ARG A 21 -5.43 1.51 -1.43
CA ARG A 21 -5.90 0.33 -0.76
C ARG A 21 -4.82 -0.22 0.16
N VAL A 22 -3.59 -0.28 -0.31
CA VAL A 22 -2.49 -0.79 0.48
C VAL A 22 -2.27 0.12 1.69
N SER A 23 -2.33 1.42 1.48
CA SER A 23 -2.14 2.35 2.55
C SER A 23 -3.22 2.19 3.61
N ALA A 24 -4.45 1.99 3.19
CA ALA A 24 -5.54 1.79 4.13
C ALA A 24 -5.33 0.50 4.93
N MET A 25 -4.81 -0.53 4.30
CA MET A 25 -4.58 -1.77 4.99
C MET A 25 -3.46 -1.63 6.00
N ILE A 26 -2.42 -0.91 5.63
CA ILE A 26 -1.31 -0.70 6.54
C ILE A 26 -1.78 0.12 7.73
N ASN A 27 -2.64 1.08 7.50
CA ASN A 27 -3.10 1.95 8.57
C ASN A 27 -4.27 1.40 9.38
N SER A 28 -4.71 0.20 9.10
CA SER A 28 -5.79 -0.36 9.87
C SER A 28 -5.31 -0.61 11.29
N PRO A 29 -6.18 -0.53 12.28
CA PRO A 29 -5.77 -0.73 13.66
C PRO A 29 -5.11 -2.07 13.89
N LYS A 30 -5.63 -3.12 13.26
CA LYS A 30 -5.08 -4.41 13.47
C LYS A 30 -3.67 -4.51 12.91
N ALA A 31 -3.45 -3.97 11.73
CA ALA A 31 -2.14 -4.01 11.12
C ALA A 31 -1.13 -3.23 11.94
N GLN A 32 -1.56 -2.08 12.46
CA GLN A 32 -0.67 -1.27 13.26
C GLN A 32 -0.33 -1.99 14.57
N GLU A 33 -1.25 -2.71 15.10
CA GLU A 33 -1.01 -3.43 16.30
C GLU A 33 -0.04 -4.56 16.07
N LEU A 34 -0.18 -5.28 14.98
CA LEU A 34 0.66 -6.40 14.67
C LEU A 34 1.98 -6.01 14.04
N GLY A 35 2.05 -4.87 13.40
CA GLY A 35 3.23 -4.47 12.65
C GLY A 35 3.36 -5.32 11.39
N LYS A 36 2.22 -5.77 10.86
CA LYS A 36 2.25 -6.66 9.73
C LYS A 36 0.93 -6.67 9.00
N VAL A 37 0.94 -6.83 7.74
CA VAL A 37 -0.29 -6.97 6.99
C VAL A 37 0.03 -7.77 5.72
N THR A 38 -0.91 -8.59 5.30
CA THR A 38 -0.74 -9.38 4.08
C THR A 38 -1.62 -8.78 3.00
N ILE A 39 -1.05 -8.52 1.86
CA ILE A 39 -1.75 -7.92 0.76
C ILE A 39 -1.87 -8.91 -0.36
N HIS A 40 -3.07 -9.00 -0.93
CA HIS A 40 -3.32 -9.91 -2.04
C HIS A 40 -3.59 -9.10 -3.29
N ARG A 41 -2.96 -9.47 -4.37
CA ARG A 41 -3.22 -8.80 -5.63
C ARG A 41 -4.58 -9.26 -6.08
N LEU A 42 -5.43 -8.34 -6.47
CA LEU A 42 -6.73 -8.69 -6.96
C LEU A 42 -6.67 -8.93 -8.45
N TYR A 43 -7.62 -9.71 -8.94
CA TYR A 43 -7.68 -10.00 -10.34
C TYR A 43 -7.76 -8.71 -11.15
N SER A 44 -8.37 -7.70 -10.60
CA SER A 44 -8.53 -6.43 -11.31
C SER A 44 -7.32 -5.53 -11.20
N ASP A 45 -6.28 -5.91 -10.47
CA ASP A 45 -5.11 -5.06 -10.35
C ASP A 45 -4.20 -5.32 -11.54
N PRO A 46 -3.89 -4.31 -12.36
CA PRO A 46 -2.99 -4.53 -13.46
C PRO A 46 -1.58 -4.84 -12.97
N ALA A 47 -0.86 -5.65 -13.71
CA ALA A 47 0.48 -6.02 -13.32
C ALA A 47 1.36 -4.81 -13.15
N GLU A 48 1.21 -3.82 -14.01
CA GLU A 48 2.02 -2.64 -13.92
C GLU A 48 1.77 -1.89 -12.65
N ALA A 49 0.52 -1.80 -12.23
CA ALA A 49 0.18 -1.09 -11.02
C ALA A 49 0.74 -1.83 -9.82
N TRP A 50 0.61 -3.15 -9.84
CA TRP A 50 1.10 -3.96 -8.73
C TRP A 50 2.61 -3.79 -8.61
N ASP A 51 3.33 -3.87 -9.72
CA ASP A 51 4.76 -3.72 -9.70
C ASP A 51 5.20 -2.35 -9.22
N ALA A 52 4.51 -1.32 -9.64
CA ALA A 52 4.85 0.03 -9.24
C ALA A 52 4.70 0.22 -7.73
N VAL A 53 3.61 -0.30 -7.17
CA VAL A 53 3.38 -0.16 -5.75
C VAL A 53 4.38 -1.00 -4.97
N MET A 54 4.67 -2.22 -5.43
CA MET A 54 5.62 -3.06 -4.73
C MET A 54 7.00 -2.42 -4.74
N GLU A 55 7.37 -1.80 -5.83
CA GLU A 55 8.64 -1.15 -5.94
C GLU A 55 8.73 0.03 -4.97
N ALA A 56 7.66 0.79 -4.86
CA ALA A 56 7.64 1.90 -3.92
C ALA A 56 7.76 1.39 -2.49
N LEU A 57 7.14 0.26 -2.19
CA LEU A 57 7.22 -0.30 -0.85
C LEU A 57 8.63 -0.83 -0.54
N VAL A 58 9.26 -1.41 -1.52
CA VAL A 58 10.60 -1.92 -1.32
C VAL A 58 11.55 -0.77 -0.99
N ASP A 59 11.31 0.37 -1.60
CA ASP A 59 12.15 1.52 -1.34
C ASP A 59 11.81 2.23 -0.04
N ALA A 60 10.71 1.90 0.59
CA ALA A 60 10.34 2.57 1.81
C ALA A 60 11.18 2.06 2.97
N ASP A 61 11.71 2.96 3.75
CA ASP A 61 12.49 2.55 4.88
C ASP A 61 11.62 1.97 5.96
N GLY A 62 12.09 0.97 6.59
CA GLY A 62 11.38 0.41 7.75
C GLY A 62 10.31 -0.60 7.43
N ILE A 63 10.14 -0.93 6.16
CA ILE A 63 9.15 -1.92 5.80
C ILE A 63 9.85 -3.06 5.08
N ASP A 64 9.61 -4.27 5.55
CA ASP A 64 10.18 -5.45 4.92
C ASP A 64 9.09 -6.15 4.15
N LEU A 65 9.38 -6.58 2.96
CA LEU A 65 8.41 -7.28 2.15
C LEU A 65 8.80 -8.74 2.03
N GLU A 66 7.81 -9.59 2.17
CA GLU A 66 8.04 -11.00 2.01
C GLU A 66 7.12 -11.46 0.91
N PHE A 67 7.63 -11.86 -0.22
CA PHE A 67 6.79 -12.31 -1.32
C PHE A 67 6.52 -13.79 -1.13
N ASN A 68 5.27 -14.12 -0.89
CA ASN A 68 4.92 -15.50 -0.64
C ASN A 68 4.53 -16.16 -1.94
N ASP A 69 3.27 -16.29 -2.20
CA ASP A 69 2.85 -16.89 -3.43
C ASP A 69 2.63 -15.83 -4.44
N ASP A 70 2.32 -16.18 -5.64
CA ASP A 70 2.03 -15.27 -6.67
C ASP A 70 0.97 -14.31 -6.23
N GLY A 71 1.24 -13.07 -6.18
CA GLY A 71 0.25 -12.08 -5.81
C GLY A 71 -0.01 -11.93 -4.33
N ILE A 72 0.79 -12.54 -3.47
CA ILE A 72 0.60 -12.42 -2.04
C ILE A 72 1.88 -11.90 -1.42
N VAL A 73 1.79 -10.80 -0.74
CA VAL A 73 2.95 -10.17 -0.15
C VAL A 73 2.66 -9.82 1.29
N THR A 74 3.56 -10.12 2.18
CA THR A 74 3.41 -9.75 3.58
C THR A 74 4.34 -8.59 3.86
N LEU A 75 3.80 -7.53 4.42
CA LEU A 75 4.59 -6.38 4.80
C LEU A 75 4.79 -6.42 6.30
N ARG A 76 5.98 -6.15 6.75
CA ARG A 76 6.26 -6.13 8.17
C ARG A 76 7.01 -4.89 8.51
N TRP A 77 6.71 -4.31 9.65
CA TRP A 77 7.44 -3.14 10.10
C TRP A 77 7.45 -3.18 11.62
N ARG A 78 8.22 -2.33 12.23
CA ARG A 78 8.31 -2.35 13.65
C ARG A 78 7.14 -1.56 14.19
N PRO A 79 6.30 -2.13 15.02
CA PRO A 79 5.15 -1.40 15.53
C PRO A 79 5.62 -0.25 16.39
N ILE A 80 4.89 0.81 16.34
CA ILE A 80 5.19 1.93 17.14
C ILE A 80 4.70 1.68 18.49
N LYS A 81 5.53 1.52 19.48
CA LYS A 81 5.06 1.25 20.74
C LYS A 81 5.16 2.39 21.48
N SER A 82 4.33 3.02 21.81
CA SER A 82 4.39 4.12 22.52
C SER A 82 4.71 3.98 23.83
N ASP A 83 4.86 3.15 24.21
CA ASP A 83 5.03 2.93 25.46
C ASP A 83 6.14 3.32 25.99
N ALA A 84 6.66 3.48 25.66
CA ALA A 84 7.66 3.92 26.04
C ALA A 84 7.84 3.77 27.30
N PRO A 85 7.98 3.79 27.95
CA PRO A 85 8.17 3.69 29.13
C PRO A 85 8.09 4.02 29.89
#